data_a57408c0d084247ffc239d22f9327c26
#
_entry.id   a57408c0d084247ffc239d22f9327c26
#
_cell.length_a   1.000
_cell.length_b   1.000
_cell.length_c   1.000
_cell.angle_alpha   90.00
_cell.angle_beta   90.00
_cell.angle_gamma   90.00
#
_symmetry.space_group_name_H-M   'P 1'
#
loop_
_entity.id
_entity.type
_entity.pdbx_description
1 polymer ?
#
loop_
_entity_poly.entity_id
_entity_poly.type
_entity_poly.pdbx_seq_one_letter_code
_entity_poly.pdbx_strand_id
1 'polypeptide(L)'
;MGILSQLPIMHLLCAAMVFCQYEDYDFEDEYDEPNQHAYYFNPNTQPQVPPFPFPVECAKECFCPPAFPSSMYCDHRKLKTIPNIPNHVQQLYLQNNDIEAVPAGPFTNATFLREINLSHNKIKFHMIDSGVFAKLLNLVQLHLQFNELEQFPFPLPSSLERLLLGSNKISQLSGNTLEGLPNITTLDLCNNSLDDSALKEKPFANLRNLMQLNLCNNKFQTMPPDLPSSLMHLSLENNSISYIPENYFSRLPKIIALRMSHNNLQNIPRYTFNLPNLLELNLGHNKLKQVFYIPRSLQHLYIEDNDIEFINVTLMCPSMQPMNVNHLTYIRVDQNKLTVPISTYAFFCFPHIRTIYYGEQKVNKSTRLRTAVFRRYLTPEEFEEAEANHETHDQETEEDHGAEDNYFHPYF
;
A
#
# COMPACT_ATOMS: atom_id res chain seq x y z
N MET A 1 12.55 37.88 -7.79
CA MET A 1 12.19 37.50 -6.43
C MET A 1 11.13 36.40 -6.49
N GLY A 2 11.40 35.22 -5.98
CA GLY A 2 10.42 34.18 -5.70
C GLY A 2 10.51 32.92 -6.61
N ILE A 3 11.62 32.19 -6.59
CA ILE A 3 11.67 30.79 -7.01
C ILE A 3 11.87 29.99 -5.71
N LEU A 4 10.81 29.38 -5.23
CA LEU A 4 10.84 28.33 -4.17
C LEU A 4 9.46 27.68 -4.09
N SER A 5 9.41 26.38 -4.28
CA SER A 5 8.35 25.45 -3.89
C SER A 5 7.79 24.55 -5.01
N GLN A 6 8.62 23.70 -5.63
CA GLN A 6 8.09 22.57 -6.43
C GLN A 6 8.78 21.21 -6.20
N LEU A 7 9.54 21.04 -5.14
CA LEU A 7 10.30 19.80 -4.91
C LEU A 7 9.67 18.73 -3.97
N PRO A 8 8.61 18.98 -3.18
CA PRO A 8 8.07 17.90 -2.33
C PRO A 8 7.04 16.98 -2.99
N ILE A 9 6.43 17.35 -4.15
CA ILE A 9 5.31 16.57 -4.72
C ILE A 9 5.79 15.31 -5.45
N MET A 10 6.95 15.34 -6.07
CA MET A 10 7.46 14.16 -6.81
C MET A 10 7.91 13.01 -5.90
N HIS A 11 8.35 13.28 -4.69
CA HIS A 11 8.71 12.23 -3.72
C HIS A 11 7.49 11.57 -3.07
N LEU A 12 6.37 12.27 -2.97
CA LEU A 12 5.10 11.73 -2.45
C LEU A 12 4.43 10.75 -3.42
N LEU A 13 4.57 10.96 -4.74
CA LEU A 13 4.02 10.05 -5.75
C LEU A 13 4.77 8.72 -5.83
N CYS A 14 6.09 8.70 -5.63
CA CYS A 14 6.86 7.45 -5.54
C CYS A 14 6.55 6.64 -4.28
N ALA A 15 6.19 7.29 -3.17
CA ALA A 15 5.82 6.59 -1.93
C ALA A 15 4.45 5.89 -2.04
N ALA A 16 3.51 6.44 -2.83
CA ALA A 16 2.20 5.83 -3.06
C ALA A 16 2.28 4.54 -3.89
N MET A 17 3.27 4.41 -4.78
CA MET A 17 3.42 3.19 -5.62
C MET A 17 3.93 1.96 -4.85
N VAL A 18 4.59 2.12 -3.71
CA VAL A 18 5.10 0.99 -2.92
C VAL A 18 3.97 0.20 -2.24
N PHE A 19 2.80 0.81 -2.01
CA PHE A 19 1.64 0.12 -1.42
C PHE A 19 0.72 -0.56 -2.45
N CYS A 20 0.90 -0.34 -3.75
CA CYS A 20 0.07 -0.96 -4.81
C CYS A 20 0.55 -2.35 -5.26
N GLN A 21 1.63 -2.92 -4.73
CA GLN A 21 2.23 -4.16 -5.23
C GLN A 21 2.08 -5.39 -4.33
N TYR A 22 1.06 -5.45 -3.48
CA TYR A 22 0.70 -6.68 -2.77
C TYR A 22 -0.72 -7.13 -3.16
N GLU A 23 -0.95 -7.42 -4.43
CA GLU A 23 -1.94 -8.39 -4.86
C GLU A 23 -1.19 -9.71 -5.08
N ASP A 24 -1.72 -10.79 -4.50
CA ASP A 24 -1.21 -12.14 -4.65
C ASP A 24 -1.20 -12.53 -6.14
N TYR A 25 -0.05 -12.49 -6.75
CA TYR A 25 0.22 -13.21 -7.97
C TYR A 25 0.88 -14.53 -7.60
N ASP A 26 0.10 -15.59 -7.61
CA ASP A 26 0.62 -16.94 -7.82
C ASP A 26 1.30 -16.96 -9.19
N PHE A 27 2.61 -16.81 -9.19
CA PHE A 27 3.43 -17.04 -10.38
C PHE A 27 3.72 -18.55 -10.44
N GLU A 28 3.00 -19.26 -11.29
CA GLU A 28 3.47 -20.53 -11.81
C GLU A 28 4.74 -20.24 -12.64
N ASP A 29 5.80 -20.95 -12.31
CA ASP A 29 7.11 -20.86 -12.95
C ASP A 29 7.04 -21.26 -14.42
N GLU A 30 6.97 -20.30 -15.32
CA GLU A 30 7.32 -20.48 -16.71
C GLU A 30 8.67 -19.79 -16.96
N TYR A 31 9.73 -20.61 -17.04
CA TYR A 31 11.09 -20.17 -17.35
C TYR A 31 11.16 -19.70 -18.80
N ASP A 32 10.92 -18.44 -19.06
CA ASP A 32 11.36 -17.80 -20.29
C ASP A 32 12.82 -17.32 -20.14
N GLU A 33 13.67 -17.82 -21.03
CA GLU A 33 15.08 -17.41 -21.13
C GLU A 33 15.20 -15.87 -21.26
N PRO A 34 16.24 -15.26 -20.66
CA PRO A 34 16.40 -13.81 -20.71
C PRO A 34 16.64 -13.38 -22.15
N ASN A 35 15.67 -12.70 -22.71
CA ASN A 35 15.76 -12.05 -24.01
C ASN A 35 16.91 -11.04 -23.97
N GLN A 36 18.03 -11.41 -24.58
CA GLN A 36 19.18 -10.53 -24.80
C GLN A 36 18.75 -9.39 -25.71
N HIS A 37 18.29 -8.27 -25.13
CA HIS A 37 18.35 -7.02 -25.85
C HIS A 37 19.83 -6.68 -26.08
N ALA A 38 20.35 -7.21 -27.17
CA ALA A 38 21.62 -6.79 -27.72
C ALA A 38 21.52 -5.31 -28.08
N TYR A 39 22.03 -4.46 -27.20
CA TYR A 39 22.41 -3.12 -27.61
C TYR A 39 23.44 -3.27 -28.72
N TYR A 40 23.05 -2.91 -29.93
CA TYR A 40 23.98 -2.81 -31.06
C TYR A 40 25.01 -1.75 -30.72
N PHE A 41 26.12 -2.15 -30.13
CA PHE A 41 27.31 -1.31 -30.01
C PHE A 41 27.89 -1.14 -31.42
N ASN A 42 27.82 0.09 -31.94
CA ASN A 42 28.60 0.45 -33.11
C ASN A 42 30.09 0.45 -32.71
N PRO A 43 30.93 -0.45 -33.20
CA PRO A 43 32.31 -0.58 -32.75
C PRO A 43 33.20 0.63 -33.08
N ASN A 44 32.69 1.64 -33.80
CA ASN A 44 33.44 2.84 -34.20
C ASN A 44 33.10 4.12 -33.44
N THR A 45 32.23 4.07 -32.41
CA THR A 45 32.01 5.18 -31.48
C THR A 45 32.25 4.72 -30.08
N GLN A 46 33.50 4.61 -29.67
CA GLN A 46 33.84 4.60 -28.26
C GLN A 46 33.53 5.99 -27.68
N PRO A 47 32.54 6.14 -26.78
CA PRO A 47 32.56 7.29 -25.90
C PRO A 47 33.81 7.12 -25.03
N GLN A 48 34.75 8.02 -25.13
CA GLN A 48 35.87 8.13 -24.20
C GLN A 48 35.25 8.58 -22.84
N VAL A 49 34.68 7.63 -22.11
CA VAL A 49 34.48 7.80 -20.68
C VAL A 49 35.90 7.80 -20.11
N PRO A 50 36.37 8.88 -19.45
CA PRO A 50 37.69 8.87 -18.83
C PRO A 50 37.71 7.65 -17.89
N PRO A 51 38.76 6.81 -17.94
CA PRO A 51 38.87 5.68 -17.02
C PRO A 51 38.82 6.26 -15.61
N PHE A 52 37.85 5.79 -14.80
CA PHE A 52 37.86 6.09 -13.36
C PHE A 52 39.24 5.72 -12.87
N PRO A 53 39.95 6.64 -12.16
CA PRO A 53 41.35 6.49 -11.87
C PRO A 53 41.74 5.31 -10.99
N PHE A 54 40.71 4.56 -10.48
CA PHE A 54 40.94 3.38 -9.64
C PHE A 54 39.88 2.28 -9.95
N PRO A 55 40.27 1.00 -9.97
CA PRO A 55 39.29 -0.08 -10.01
C PRO A 55 38.38 0.03 -8.78
N VAL A 56 37.07 0.08 -8.99
CA VAL A 56 36.09 0.06 -7.91
C VAL A 56 36.20 -1.29 -7.20
N GLU A 57 36.58 -1.27 -5.93
CA GLU A 57 36.63 -2.48 -5.11
C GLU A 57 35.22 -3.07 -5.00
N CYS A 58 35.06 -4.35 -5.32
CA CYS A 58 33.81 -5.06 -5.32
C CYS A 58 34.01 -6.49 -4.81
N ALA A 59 33.08 -7.01 -4.05
CA ALA A 59 33.11 -8.41 -3.67
C ALA A 59 32.96 -9.31 -4.92
N LYS A 60 33.65 -10.44 -4.96
CA LYS A 60 33.70 -11.34 -6.13
C LYS A 60 32.33 -11.92 -6.50
N GLU A 61 31.49 -12.07 -5.50
CA GLU A 61 30.13 -12.63 -5.62
C GLU A 61 29.12 -11.59 -6.15
N CYS A 62 29.53 -10.31 -6.23
CA CYS A 62 28.62 -9.18 -6.49
C CYS A 62 29.01 -8.46 -7.77
N PHE A 63 28.19 -7.51 -8.15
CA PHE A 63 28.42 -6.60 -9.26
C PHE A 63 28.37 -5.14 -8.79
N CYS A 64 29.40 -4.37 -9.13
CA CYS A 64 29.50 -2.95 -8.84
C CYS A 64 29.65 -2.17 -10.15
N PRO A 65 28.55 -1.59 -10.68
CA PRO A 65 28.56 -0.94 -11.97
C PRO A 65 29.44 0.32 -11.94
N PRO A 66 30.33 0.53 -12.92
CA PRO A 66 31.18 1.74 -12.94
C PRO A 66 30.42 3.06 -12.98
N ALA A 67 29.18 3.05 -13.53
CA ALA A 67 28.31 4.22 -13.55
C ALA A 67 27.70 4.57 -12.18
N PHE A 68 27.63 3.59 -11.27
CA PHE A 68 27.09 3.75 -9.91
C PHE A 68 28.04 3.10 -8.89
N PRO A 69 29.23 3.68 -8.71
CA PRO A 69 30.31 3.05 -7.92
C PRO A 69 29.98 2.88 -6.42
N SER A 70 28.97 3.59 -5.91
CA SER A 70 28.51 3.45 -4.53
C SER A 70 27.45 2.36 -4.33
N SER A 71 27.06 1.65 -5.40
CA SER A 71 26.05 0.58 -5.35
C SER A 71 26.68 -0.79 -5.57
N MET A 72 26.31 -1.75 -4.70
CA MET A 72 26.80 -3.14 -4.75
C MET A 72 25.61 -4.08 -4.88
N TYR A 73 25.52 -4.79 -6.04
CA TYR A 73 24.45 -5.69 -6.39
C TYR A 73 24.88 -7.14 -6.17
N CYS A 74 24.27 -7.80 -5.21
CA CYS A 74 24.53 -9.18 -4.82
C CYS A 74 23.24 -10.02 -4.85
N ASP A 75 22.20 -9.52 -5.46
CA ASP A 75 20.87 -10.15 -5.52
C ASP A 75 20.86 -11.38 -6.44
N HIS A 76 19.92 -12.33 -6.19
CA HIS A 76 19.70 -13.53 -7.00
C HIS A 76 20.95 -14.43 -7.19
N ARG A 77 21.85 -14.49 -6.21
CA ARG A 77 23.12 -15.21 -6.32
C ARG A 77 23.23 -16.46 -5.46
N LYS A 78 22.10 -16.84 -4.81
CA LYS A 78 22.07 -17.99 -3.89
C LYS A 78 23.11 -17.89 -2.76
N LEU A 79 23.41 -16.67 -2.33
CA LEU A 79 24.37 -16.42 -1.25
C LEU A 79 23.81 -16.95 0.07
N LYS A 80 24.64 -17.64 0.83
CA LYS A 80 24.32 -18.07 2.20
C LYS A 80 24.87 -17.13 3.27
N THR A 81 25.81 -16.28 2.91
CA THR A 81 26.48 -15.35 3.79
C THR A 81 26.62 -13.98 3.13
N ILE A 82 26.69 -12.93 3.93
CA ILE A 82 26.92 -11.57 3.46
C ILE A 82 28.40 -11.45 3.07
N PRO A 83 28.74 -11.04 1.84
CA PRO A 83 30.11 -10.83 1.42
C PRO A 83 30.73 -9.61 2.09
N ASN A 84 32.04 -9.44 1.99
CA ASN A 84 32.73 -8.26 2.51
C ASN A 84 32.27 -7.00 1.78
N ILE A 85 31.91 -5.96 2.51
CA ILE A 85 31.36 -4.72 1.97
C ILE A 85 32.46 -3.65 1.95
N PRO A 86 32.88 -3.17 0.77
CA PRO A 86 33.84 -2.07 0.65
C PRO A 86 33.30 -0.77 1.30
N ASN A 87 34.21 0.03 1.83
CA ASN A 87 33.86 1.22 2.61
C ASN A 87 33.12 2.31 1.80
N HIS A 88 33.31 2.37 0.49
CA HIS A 88 32.64 3.36 -0.38
C HIS A 88 31.20 3.03 -0.71
N VAL A 89 30.72 1.83 -0.39
CA VAL A 89 29.35 1.38 -0.70
C VAL A 89 28.34 2.12 0.17
N GLN A 90 27.35 2.70 -0.49
CA GLN A 90 26.21 3.36 0.12
C GLN A 90 24.92 2.58 -0.02
N GLN A 91 24.76 1.82 -1.11
CA GLN A 91 23.59 1.00 -1.40
C GLN A 91 24.01 -0.45 -1.57
N LEU A 92 23.44 -1.33 -0.76
CA LEU A 92 23.74 -2.75 -0.74
C LEU A 92 22.48 -3.56 -1.03
N TYR A 93 22.48 -4.29 -2.14
CA TYR A 93 21.35 -5.10 -2.60
C TYR A 93 21.69 -6.60 -2.48
N LEU A 94 21.08 -7.26 -1.49
CA LEU A 94 21.26 -8.67 -1.14
C LEU A 94 19.95 -9.48 -1.20
N GLN A 95 18.91 -8.91 -1.83
CA GLN A 95 17.62 -9.58 -1.90
C GLN A 95 17.66 -10.86 -2.74
N ASN A 96 16.68 -11.76 -2.50
CA ASN A 96 16.52 -13.02 -3.21
C ASN A 96 17.78 -13.92 -3.12
N ASN A 97 18.23 -14.18 -1.89
CA ASN A 97 19.32 -15.10 -1.58
C ASN A 97 18.91 -16.11 -0.49
N ASP A 98 19.87 -16.90 -0.02
CA ASP A 98 19.67 -17.90 1.05
C ASP A 98 20.37 -17.47 2.36
N ILE A 99 20.45 -16.17 2.65
CA ILE A 99 21.16 -15.65 3.81
C ILE A 99 20.34 -15.91 5.08
N GLU A 100 20.97 -16.59 6.06
CA GLU A 100 20.33 -16.93 7.35
C GLU A 100 20.79 -16.01 8.50
N ALA A 101 21.98 -15.40 8.37
CA ALA A 101 22.62 -14.64 9.45
C ALA A 101 23.11 -13.26 8.99
N VAL A 102 23.13 -12.32 9.93
CA VAL A 102 23.68 -10.97 9.72
C VAL A 102 24.80 -10.74 10.74
N PRO A 103 26.03 -11.23 10.47
CA PRO A 103 27.18 -11.04 11.35
C PRO A 103 27.73 -9.61 11.24
N ALA A 104 28.38 -9.11 12.29
CA ALA A 104 28.96 -7.77 12.31
C ALA A 104 30.21 -7.62 11.40
N GLY A 105 30.92 -8.71 11.13
CA GLY A 105 32.17 -8.69 10.37
C GLY A 105 32.10 -7.95 9.03
N PRO A 106 31.20 -8.30 8.11
CA PRO A 106 31.06 -7.65 6.80
C PRO A 106 30.79 -6.15 6.88
N PHE A 107 30.14 -5.68 7.94
CA PHE A 107 29.74 -4.28 8.13
C PHE A 107 30.78 -3.41 8.85
N THR A 108 31.90 -3.99 9.28
CA THR A 108 32.89 -3.28 10.14
C THR A 108 33.39 -1.97 9.52
N ASN A 109 33.62 -1.95 8.21
CA ASN A 109 34.11 -0.78 7.47
C ASN A 109 33.03 -0.10 6.63
N ALA A 110 31.79 -0.58 6.64
CA ALA A 110 30.70 -0.12 5.78
C ALA A 110 29.98 1.11 6.36
N THR A 111 30.74 2.13 6.81
CA THR A 111 30.21 3.28 7.54
C THR A 111 29.40 4.24 6.67
N PHE A 112 29.50 4.17 5.34
CA PHE A 112 28.78 5.02 4.41
C PHE A 112 27.45 4.43 3.94
N LEU A 113 27.09 3.22 4.38
CA LEU A 113 25.81 2.60 4.02
C LEU A 113 24.62 3.47 4.38
N ARG A 114 23.77 3.71 3.40
CA ARG A 114 22.50 4.45 3.48
C ARG A 114 21.29 3.58 3.25
N GLU A 115 21.45 2.53 2.43
CA GLU A 115 20.41 1.60 2.08
C GLU A 115 20.93 0.17 2.10
N ILE A 116 20.18 -0.72 2.76
CA ILE A 116 20.43 -2.14 2.77
C ILE A 116 19.13 -2.86 2.41
N ASN A 117 19.18 -3.66 1.34
CA ASN A 117 18.10 -4.55 0.97
C ASN A 117 18.48 -6.02 1.21
N LEU A 118 17.90 -6.60 2.24
CA LEU A 118 18.02 -8.01 2.65
C LEU A 118 16.68 -8.76 2.53
N SER A 119 15.73 -8.23 1.74
CA SER A 119 14.44 -8.88 1.55
C SER A 119 14.57 -10.25 0.86
N HIS A 120 13.55 -11.10 1.03
CA HIS A 120 13.53 -12.44 0.43
C HIS A 120 14.81 -13.25 0.74
N ASN A 121 15.07 -13.44 2.01
CA ASN A 121 16.12 -14.29 2.55
C ASN A 121 15.55 -15.23 3.64
N LYS A 122 16.40 -15.83 4.45
CA LYS A 122 16.01 -16.76 5.53
C LYS A 122 16.51 -16.28 6.90
N ILE A 123 16.60 -14.95 7.08
CA ILE A 123 17.21 -14.35 8.26
C ILE A 123 16.32 -14.56 9.49
N LYS A 124 16.92 -15.09 10.56
CA LYS A 124 16.30 -15.27 11.87
C LYS A 124 16.82 -14.24 12.86
N PHE A 125 15.97 -13.79 13.78
CA PHE A 125 16.34 -12.76 14.75
C PHE A 125 17.60 -13.11 15.54
N HIS A 126 17.69 -14.33 16.07
CA HIS A 126 18.83 -14.79 16.88
C HIS A 126 20.14 -14.98 16.11
N MET A 127 20.09 -14.88 14.77
CA MET A 127 21.25 -14.93 13.87
C MET A 127 21.69 -13.52 13.43
N ILE A 128 21.10 -12.48 13.95
CA ILE A 128 21.54 -11.08 13.76
C ILE A 128 22.45 -10.71 14.94
N ASP A 129 23.70 -10.33 14.65
CA ASP A 129 24.60 -9.89 15.71
C ASP A 129 24.07 -8.61 16.39
N SER A 130 24.11 -8.59 17.71
CA SER A 130 23.57 -7.48 18.50
C SER A 130 24.16 -6.15 18.10
N GLY A 131 23.27 -5.21 17.74
CA GLY A 131 23.65 -3.84 17.37
C GLY A 131 24.38 -3.70 16.04
N VAL A 132 24.35 -4.70 15.16
CA VAL A 132 25.00 -4.61 13.84
C VAL A 132 24.47 -3.42 13.05
N PHE A 133 23.17 -3.22 13.01
CA PHE A 133 22.56 -2.08 12.30
C PHE A 133 22.74 -0.76 13.06
N ALA A 134 22.75 -0.78 14.40
CA ALA A 134 22.88 0.43 15.21
C ALA A 134 24.21 1.19 15.00
N LYS A 135 25.24 0.49 14.52
CA LYS A 135 26.56 1.06 14.20
C LYS A 135 26.60 1.77 12.85
N LEU A 136 25.59 1.56 12.01
CA LEU A 136 25.49 2.17 10.67
C LEU A 136 24.81 3.54 10.77
N LEU A 137 25.54 4.54 11.25
CA LEU A 137 24.99 5.85 11.61
C LEU A 137 24.46 6.68 10.42
N ASN A 138 24.74 6.26 9.20
CA ASN A 138 24.23 6.88 7.98
C ASN A 138 23.07 6.09 7.34
N LEU A 139 22.65 4.98 7.93
CA LEU A 139 21.61 4.12 7.36
C LEU A 139 20.23 4.79 7.41
N VAL A 140 19.64 4.98 6.25
CA VAL A 140 18.34 5.64 6.03
C VAL A 140 17.24 4.63 5.74
N GLN A 141 17.56 3.57 4.98
CA GLN A 141 16.59 2.56 4.55
C GLN A 141 17.09 1.16 4.88
N LEU A 142 16.24 0.36 5.53
CA LEU A 142 16.50 -1.04 5.83
C LEU A 142 15.30 -1.90 5.42
N HIS A 143 15.54 -2.79 4.48
CA HIS A 143 14.56 -3.71 3.91
C HIS A 143 14.86 -5.12 4.41
N LEU A 144 13.96 -5.69 5.21
CA LEU A 144 14.03 -7.02 5.81
C LEU A 144 12.74 -7.82 5.57
N GLN A 145 11.87 -7.38 4.66
CA GLN A 145 10.65 -8.11 4.35
C GLN A 145 10.93 -9.49 3.73
N PHE A 146 9.97 -10.41 3.88
CA PHE A 146 10.09 -11.80 3.43
C PHE A 146 11.34 -12.50 4.02
N ASN A 147 11.41 -12.53 5.34
CA ASN A 147 12.40 -13.25 6.11
C ASN A 147 11.73 -14.11 7.21
N GLU A 148 12.51 -14.61 8.14
CA GLU A 148 12.03 -15.47 9.23
C GLU A 148 12.19 -14.81 10.61
N LEU A 149 12.05 -13.50 10.69
CA LEU A 149 12.21 -12.74 11.94
C LEU A 149 11.03 -12.98 12.88
N GLU A 150 11.27 -13.55 14.06
CA GLU A 150 10.29 -13.73 15.12
C GLU A 150 10.15 -12.51 16.03
N GLN A 151 11.18 -11.67 16.06
CA GLN A 151 11.25 -10.47 16.88
C GLN A 151 11.74 -9.29 16.05
N PHE A 152 11.44 -8.11 16.52
CA PHE A 152 11.89 -6.85 15.92
C PHE A 152 13.43 -6.72 16.03
N PRO A 153 14.14 -6.37 14.95
CA PRO A 153 15.61 -6.28 14.93
C PRO A 153 16.12 -5.03 15.66
N PHE A 154 16.23 -5.09 16.96
CA PHE A 154 16.66 -3.97 17.82
C PHE A 154 18.05 -4.23 18.43
N PRO A 155 18.91 -3.19 18.65
CA PRO A 155 18.71 -1.76 18.35
C PRO A 155 18.99 -1.37 16.89
N LEU A 156 18.36 -0.26 16.45
CA LEU A 156 18.50 0.34 15.12
C LEU A 156 19.07 1.77 15.21
N PRO A 157 19.70 2.32 14.14
CA PRO A 157 20.26 3.65 14.15
C PRO A 157 19.19 4.74 14.08
N SER A 158 19.43 5.86 14.75
CA SER A 158 18.51 7.01 14.78
C SER A 158 18.38 7.75 13.43
N SER A 159 19.27 7.48 12.48
CA SER A 159 19.21 7.98 11.11
C SER A 159 18.13 7.33 10.25
N LEU A 160 17.55 6.20 10.71
CA LEU A 160 16.64 5.41 9.92
C LEU A 160 15.32 6.13 9.66
N GLU A 161 14.93 6.22 8.36
CA GLU A 161 13.69 6.83 7.90
C GLU A 161 12.70 5.81 7.38
N ARG A 162 13.17 4.70 6.78
CA ARG A 162 12.32 3.65 6.23
C ARG A 162 12.73 2.28 6.75
N LEU A 163 11.77 1.57 7.34
CA LEU A 163 11.95 0.23 7.86
C LEU A 163 10.84 -0.68 7.34
N LEU A 164 11.20 -1.66 6.51
CA LEU A 164 10.28 -2.61 5.92
C LEU A 164 10.53 -3.99 6.52
N LEU A 165 9.56 -4.49 7.29
CA LEU A 165 9.57 -5.75 8.02
C LEU A 165 8.38 -6.65 7.65
N GLY A 166 7.69 -6.33 6.55
CA GLY A 166 6.53 -7.10 6.10
C GLY A 166 6.88 -8.56 5.81
N SER A 167 5.90 -9.47 5.90
CA SER A 167 6.09 -10.89 5.63
C SER A 167 7.22 -11.52 6.44
N ASN A 168 7.09 -11.43 7.77
CA ASN A 168 7.92 -12.06 8.75
C ASN A 168 7.06 -12.81 9.79
N LYS A 169 7.64 -13.19 10.93
CA LYS A 169 6.95 -13.92 12.01
C LYS A 169 6.89 -13.09 13.31
N ILE A 170 6.99 -11.76 13.21
CA ILE A 170 7.07 -10.86 14.38
C ILE A 170 5.73 -10.91 15.13
N SER A 171 5.80 -11.21 16.42
CA SER A 171 4.61 -11.34 17.27
C SER A 171 4.55 -10.32 18.41
N GLN A 172 5.64 -9.62 18.70
CA GLN A 172 5.74 -8.69 19.82
C GLN A 172 6.49 -7.43 19.44
N LEU A 173 6.04 -6.31 20.01
CA LEU A 173 6.73 -5.02 19.99
C LEU A 173 6.82 -4.58 21.47
N SER A 174 8.01 -4.63 22.03
CA SER A 174 8.23 -4.08 23.40
C SER A 174 8.21 -2.55 23.35
N GLY A 175 7.82 -1.89 24.43
CA GLY A 175 7.64 -0.43 24.47
C GLY A 175 8.86 0.37 24.01
N ASN A 176 10.05 -0.16 24.26
CA ASN A 176 11.32 0.50 23.91
C ASN A 176 11.81 0.15 22.50
N THR A 177 11.13 -0.73 21.79
CA THR A 177 11.59 -1.26 20.48
C THR A 177 11.76 -0.16 19.44
N LEU A 178 10.86 0.82 19.43
CA LEU A 178 10.86 1.95 18.50
C LEU A 178 11.39 3.24 19.13
N GLU A 179 11.80 3.20 20.40
CA GLU A 179 12.50 4.32 21.02
C GLU A 179 13.86 4.53 20.34
N GLY A 180 14.22 5.78 20.10
CA GLY A 180 15.48 6.11 19.41
C GLY A 180 15.37 6.14 17.88
N LEU A 181 14.16 6.04 17.31
CA LEU A 181 13.91 6.18 15.88
C LEU A 181 13.14 7.49 15.54
N PRO A 182 13.69 8.67 15.86
CA PRO A 182 12.97 9.94 15.73
C PRO A 182 12.68 10.31 14.27
N ASN A 183 13.44 9.77 13.32
CA ASN A 183 13.37 10.12 11.90
C ASN A 183 12.51 9.17 11.08
N ILE A 184 11.97 8.10 11.68
CA ILE A 184 11.18 7.12 10.95
C ILE A 184 9.94 7.76 10.32
N THR A 185 9.80 7.63 9.01
CA THR A 185 8.67 8.14 8.21
C THR A 185 7.79 7.02 7.69
N THR A 186 8.39 5.86 7.43
CA THR A 186 7.71 4.68 6.90
C THR A 186 8.04 3.45 7.72
N LEU A 187 7.02 2.79 8.24
CA LEU A 187 7.12 1.52 8.96
C LEU A 187 6.14 0.51 8.36
N ASP A 188 6.66 -0.56 7.81
CA ASP A 188 5.87 -1.67 7.30
C ASP A 188 6.04 -2.91 8.19
N LEU A 189 4.94 -3.36 8.77
CA LEU A 189 4.80 -4.55 9.59
C LEU A 189 3.68 -5.47 9.07
N CYS A 190 3.29 -5.31 7.78
CA CYS A 190 2.27 -6.14 7.15
C CYS A 190 2.67 -7.62 7.16
N ASN A 191 1.67 -8.50 7.17
CA ASN A 191 1.87 -9.94 7.12
C ASN A 191 2.85 -10.45 8.18
N ASN A 192 2.51 -10.21 9.44
CA ASN A 192 3.21 -10.67 10.62
C ASN A 192 2.26 -11.40 11.58
N SER A 193 2.66 -11.61 12.82
CA SER A 193 1.83 -12.28 13.84
C SER A 193 1.46 -11.38 15.01
N LEU A 194 1.41 -10.06 14.77
CA LEU A 194 1.10 -9.06 15.78
C LEU A 194 -0.38 -9.14 16.20
N ASP A 195 -0.64 -9.03 17.48
CA ASP A 195 -1.98 -8.92 18.06
C ASP A 195 -2.08 -7.70 18.99
N ASP A 196 -3.23 -7.51 19.62
CA ASP A 196 -3.48 -6.38 20.51
C ASP A 196 -2.49 -6.31 21.69
N SER A 197 -1.87 -7.44 22.07
CA SER A 197 -0.87 -7.47 23.15
C SER A 197 0.42 -6.74 22.76
N ALA A 198 0.78 -6.75 21.49
CA ALA A 198 1.94 -6.05 20.94
C ALA A 198 1.79 -4.51 21.02
N LEU A 199 0.56 -4.01 21.17
CA LEU A 199 0.26 -2.57 21.20
C LEU A 199 0.05 -1.99 22.60
N LYS A 200 0.08 -2.82 23.65
CA LYS A 200 -0.22 -2.40 25.03
C LYS A 200 0.68 -1.26 25.53
N GLU A 201 1.93 -1.29 25.14
CA GLU A 201 2.93 -0.27 25.53
C GLU A 201 2.97 0.93 24.57
N LYS A 202 1.99 1.05 23.65
CA LYS A 202 1.83 2.17 22.72
C LYS A 202 3.09 2.44 21.90
N PRO A 203 3.64 1.45 21.18
CA PRO A 203 4.97 1.53 20.57
C PRO A 203 5.09 2.66 19.54
N PHE A 204 3.99 3.11 18.92
CA PHE A 204 4.01 4.14 17.88
C PHE A 204 3.87 5.58 18.41
N ALA A 205 3.53 5.78 19.68
CA ALA A 205 3.15 7.10 20.24
C ALA A 205 4.25 8.18 20.09
N ASN A 206 5.51 7.78 20.14
CA ASN A 206 6.66 8.68 20.09
C ASN A 206 7.23 8.92 18.66
N LEU A 207 6.68 8.27 17.64
CA LEU A 207 7.14 8.36 16.26
C LEU A 207 6.58 9.62 15.57
N ARG A 208 7.04 10.80 15.99
CA ARG A 208 6.47 12.11 15.59
C ARG A 208 6.58 12.43 14.10
N ASN A 209 7.45 11.74 13.36
CA ASN A 209 7.64 11.90 11.93
C ASN A 209 7.02 10.78 11.10
N LEU A 210 6.37 9.79 11.73
CA LEU A 210 5.77 8.67 11.04
C LEU A 210 4.61 9.14 10.17
N MET A 211 4.73 8.93 8.86
CA MET A 211 3.74 9.29 7.85
C MET A 211 3.00 8.09 7.29
N GLN A 212 3.67 6.93 7.23
CA GLN A 212 3.11 5.70 6.68
C GLN A 212 3.29 4.56 7.66
N LEU A 213 2.18 3.92 8.05
CA LEU A 213 2.15 2.75 8.92
C LEU A 213 1.31 1.65 8.27
N ASN A 214 1.95 0.54 7.97
CA ASN A 214 1.29 -0.63 7.42
C ASN A 214 1.27 -1.75 8.47
N LEU A 215 0.08 -2.15 8.89
CA LEU A 215 -0.21 -3.21 9.86
C LEU A 215 -1.15 -4.27 9.27
N CYS A 216 -1.25 -4.35 7.94
CA CYS A 216 -2.14 -5.30 7.27
C CYS A 216 -1.76 -6.76 7.58
N ASN A 217 -2.68 -7.69 7.35
CA ASN A 217 -2.44 -9.13 7.53
C ASN A 217 -1.81 -9.47 8.89
N ASN A 218 -2.42 -9.01 9.97
CA ASN A 218 -2.04 -9.30 11.35
C ASN A 218 -3.25 -9.86 12.13
N LYS A 219 -3.18 -9.88 13.45
CA LYS A 219 -4.23 -10.47 14.31
C LYS A 219 -4.92 -9.44 15.22
N PHE A 220 -4.94 -8.18 14.82
CA PHE A 220 -5.55 -7.12 15.60
C PHE A 220 -7.07 -7.27 15.67
N GLN A 221 -7.63 -7.17 16.86
CA GLN A 221 -9.08 -7.15 17.12
C GLN A 221 -9.58 -5.74 17.44
N THR A 222 -8.69 -4.87 17.88
CA THR A 222 -8.96 -3.48 18.25
C THR A 222 -8.10 -2.49 17.45
N MET A 223 -8.53 -1.23 17.44
CA MET A 223 -7.76 -0.15 16.81
C MET A 223 -6.45 0.10 17.56
N PRO A 224 -5.31 0.32 16.87
CA PRO A 224 -4.04 0.64 17.52
C PRO A 224 -4.14 1.91 18.38
N PRO A 225 -3.74 1.87 19.66
CA PRO A 225 -3.82 3.05 20.52
C PRO A 225 -2.76 4.10 20.16
N ASP A 226 -3.07 5.37 20.40
CA ASP A 226 -2.14 6.50 20.40
C ASP A 226 -1.20 6.57 19.17
N LEU A 227 -1.78 6.48 17.98
CA LEU A 227 -1.05 6.74 16.72
C LEU A 227 -0.62 8.22 16.64
N PRO A 228 0.55 8.51 16.02
CA PRO A 228 1.07 9.87 15.92
C PRO A 228 0.24 10.73 14.94
N SER A 229 0.07 12.01 15.28
CA SER A 229 -0.71 12.97 14.48
C SER A 229 -0.08 13.34 13.13
N SER A 230 1.17 12.91 12.90
CA SER A 230 1.87 13.03 11.61
C SER A 230 1.37 12.07 10.55
N LEU A 231 0.62 11.03 10.95
CA LEU A 231 0.24 9.92 10.08
C LEU A 231 -0.64 10.37 8.92
N MET A 232 -0.27 9.96 7.71
CA MET A 232 -0.96 10.25 6.45
C MET A 232 -1.56 8.99 5.82
N HIS A 233 -0.89 7.86 5.93
CA HIS A 233 -1.33 6.58 5.37
C HIS A 233 -1.36 5.52 6.46
N LEU A 234 -2.54 4.90 6.66
CA LEU A 234 -2.74 3.81 7.61
C LEU A 234 -3.41 2.63 6.90
N SER A 235 -2.74 1.49 6.90
CA SER A 235 -3.33 0.22 6.48
C SER A 235 -3.49 -0.71 7.68
N LEU A 236 -4.72 -1.20 7.86
CA LEU A 236 -5.15 -2.19 8.85
C LEU A 236 -5.93 -3.32 8.16
N GLU A 237 -5.72 -3.51 6.86
CA GLU A 237 -6.40 -4.52 6.06
C GLU A 237 -6.13 -5.93 6.58
N ASN A 238 -7.08 -6.82 6.34
CA ASN A 238 -6.98 -8.23 6.72
C ASN A 238 -6.56 -8.42 8.20
N ASN A 239 -7.37 -7.88 9.08
CA ASN A 239 -7.29 -8.07 10.53
C ASN A 239 -8.65 -8.56 11.05
N SER A 240 -8.89 -8.48 12.35
CA SER A 240 -10.17 -8.88 12.96
C SER A 240 -10.86 -7.72 13.68
N ILE A 241 -10.59 -6.48 13.28
CA ILE A 241 -11.09 -5.28 13.94
C ILE A 241 -12.61 -5.21 13.75
N SER A 242 -13.34 -5.13 14.87
CA SER A 242 -14.82 -5.13 14.87
C SER A 242 -15.44 -3.78 15.23
N TYR A 243 -14.67 -2.87 15.77
CA TYR A 243 -15.16 -1.60 16.30
C TYR A 243 -14.11 -0.50 16.18
N ILE A 244 -14.56 0.71 15.82
CA ILE A 244 -13.75 1.93 15.83
C ILE A 244 -14.25 2.81 16.99
N PRO A 245 -13.40 3.16 17.97
CA PRO A 245 -13.79 4.02 19.09
C PRO A 245 -14.30 5.38 18.61
N GLU A 246 -15.26 5.95 19.31
CA GLU A 246 -15.78 7.29 19.01
C GLU A 246 -14.65 8.31 19.05
N ASN A 247 -14.63 9.21 18.08
CA ASN A 247 -13.60 10.25 17.92
C ASN A 247 -12.15 9.72 17.75
N TYR A 248 -11.97 8.44 17.41
CA TYR A 248 -10.62 7.85 17.24
C TYR A 248 -9.75 8.66 16.28
N PHE A 249 -10.28 8.98 15.09
CA PHE A 249 -9.53 9.71 14.06
C PHE A 249 -9.41 11.21 14.30
N SER A 250 -10.06 11.80 15.30
CA SER A 250 -9.94 13.24 15.59
C SER A 250 -8.51 13.67 15.91
N ARG A 251 -7.68 12.73 16.36
CA ARG A 251 -6.24 12.95 16.64
C ARG A 251 -5.34 12.78 15.43
N LEU A 252 -5.88 12.35 14.28
CA LEU A 252 -5.15 12.02 13.06
C LEU A 252 -5.57 12.95 11.89
N PRO A 253 -5.42 14.27 12.01
CA PRO A 253 -5.97 15.24 11.05
C PRO A 253 -5.28 15.19 9.67
N LYS A 254 -4.12 14.52 9.55
CA LYS A 254 -3.34 14.46 8.33
C LYS A 254 -3.61 13.20 7.49
N ILE A 255 -4.50 12.30 7.92
CA ILE A 255 -4.82 11.09 7.17
C ILE A 255 -5.34 11.43 5.78
N ILE A 256 -4.68 10.86 4.78
CA ILE A 256 -4.99 10.96 3.35
C ILE A 256 -5.59 9.66 2.84
N ALA A 257 -5.02 8.51 3.23
CA ALA A 257 -5.52 7.19 2.87
C ALA A 257 -5.68 6.31 4.11
N LEU A 258 -6.86 5.69 4.21
CA LEU A 258 -7.21 4.75 5.27
C LEU A 258 -7.74 3.46 4.64
N ARG A 259 -7.04 2.36 4.89
CA ARG A 259 -7.40 1.03 4.39
C ARG A 259 -7.70 0.10 5.55
N MET A 260 -8.91 -0.42 5.60
CA MET A 260 -9.43 -1.31 6.63
C MET A 260 -10.31 -2.43 6.01
N SER A 261 -10.05 -2.78 4.76
CA SER A 261 -10.74 -3.91 4.12
C SER A 261 -10.44 -5.23 4.83
N HIS A 262 -11.27 -6.24 4.60
CA HIS A 262 -11.12 -7.56 5.21
C HIS A 262 -11.01 -7.51 6.76
N ASN A 263 -12.00 -6.87 7.40
CA ASN A 263 -12.14 -6.79 8.83
C ASN A 263 -13.54 -7.22 9.29
N ASN A 264 -13.89 -6.98 10.56
CA ASN A 264 -15.19 -7.38 11.12
C ASN A 264 -16.09 -6.18 11.48
N LEU A 265 -15.88 -5.02 10.84
CA LEU A 265 -16.63 -3.80 11.14
C LEU A 265 -18.11 -3.96 10.80
N GLN A 266 -19.00 -3.66 11.76
CA GLN A 266 -20.45 -3.79 11.59
C GLN A 266 -21.15 -2.42 11.58
N ASN A 267 -20.80 -1.59 12.53
CA ASN A 267 -21.39 -0.27 12.72
C ASN A 267 -20.29 0.79 12.79
N ILE A 268 -20.48 1.86 12.04
CA ILE A 268 -19.58 3.01 12.05
C ILE A 268 -20.39 4.22 12.50
N PRO A 269 -19.99 4.92 13.57
CA PRO A 269 -20.62 6.18 13.95
C PRO A 269 -20.61 7.18 12.79
N ARG A 270 -21.68 7.94 12.64
CA ARG A 270 -21.95 8.76 11.45
C ARG A 270 -20.79 9.61 10.96
N TYR A 271 -20.07 10.25 11.85
CA TYR A 271 -18.99 11.20 11.53
C TYR A 271 -17.58 10.66 11.79
N THR A 272 -17.41 9.37 11.93
CA THR A 272 -16.12 8.73 12.21
C THR A 272 -15.03 9.16 11.23
N PHE A 273 -15.36 9.25 9.93
CA PHE A 273 -14.42 9.61 8.88
C PHE A 273 -14.53 11.07 8.41
N ASN A 274 -15.05 11.98 9.26
CA ASN A 274 -15.08 13.41 8.94
C ASN A 274 -13.68 14.02 9.05
N LEU A 275 -12.79 13.63 8.16
CA LEU A 275 -11.37 13.98 8.11
C LEU A 275 -11.13 14.97 6.96
N PRO A 276 -10.48 16.12 7.19
CA PRO A 276 -10.38 17.18 6.20
C PRO A 276 -9.51 16.85 4.98
N ASN A 277 -8.59 15.89 5.12
CA ASN A 277 -7.61 15.54 4.10
C ASN A 277 -7.82 14.13 3.52
N LEU A 278 -8.83 13.38 3.96
CA LEU A 278 -9.05 12.01 3.52
C LEU A 278 -9.46 11.97 2.05
N LEU A 279 -8.65 11.32 1.22
CA LEU A 279 -8.87 11.14 -0.22
C LEU A 279 -9.32 9.73 -0.56
N GLU A 280 -8.80 8.73 0.13
CA GLU A 280 -9.10 7.32 -0.10
C GLU A 280 -9.57 6.65 1.19
N LEU A 281 -10.69 5.93 1.11
CA LEU A 281 -11.25 5.13 2.19
C LEU A 281 -11.65 3.75 1.67
N ASN A 282 -10.93 2.73 2.11
CA ASN A 282 -11.24 1.33 1.79
C ASN A 282 -11.79 0.59 3.02
N LEU A 283 -13.06 0.19 2.95
CA LEU A 283 -13.80 -0.59 3.94
C LEU A 283 -14.46 -1.82 3.30
N GLY A 284 -14.00 -2.25 2.12
CA GLY A 284 -14.47 -3.45 1.45
C GLY A 284 -14.34 -4.69 2.34
N HIS A 285 -15.07 -5.75 2.06
CA HIS A 285 -14.97 -7.02 2.78
C HIS A 285 -15.11 -6.88 4.31
N ASN A 286 -16.17 -6.21 4.74
CA ASN A 286 -16.54 -6.05 6.15
C ASN A 286 -17.98 -6.55 6.38
N LYS A 287 -18.61 -6.12 7.47
CA LYS A 287 -20.00 -6.49 7.84
C LYS A 287 -20.89 -5.27 8.01
N LEU A 288 -20.61 -4.19 7.28
CA LEU A 288 -21.33 -2.93 7.37
C LEU A 288 -22.77 -3.11 6.90
N LYS A 289 -23.72 -2.62 7.71
CA LYS A 289 -25.15 -2.70 7.40
C LYS A 289 -25.72 -1.40 6.84
N GLN A 290 -25.01 -0.30 7.02
CA GLN A 290 -25.45 1.03 6.59
C GLN A 290 -24.26 1.89 6.17
N VAL A 291 -24.56 2.89 5.34
CA VAL A 291 -23.60 3.92 4.95
C VAL A 291 -23.42 4.98 6.06
N PHE A 292 -22.43 5.84 5.92
CA PHE A 292 -22.04 6.88 6.87
C PHE A 292 -21.80 8.20 6.14
N TYR A 293 -21.50 9.26 6.88
CA TYR A 293 -21.17 10.57 6.33
C TYR A 293 -19.86 10.53 5.54
N ILE A 294 -19.89 11.06 4.31
CA ILE A 294 -18.74 11.14 3.40
C ILE A 294 -18.11 12.53 3.52
N PRO A 295 -16.83 12.62 3.95
CA PRO A 295 -16.14 13.91 4.02
C PRO A 295 -15.95 14.50 2.62
N ARG A 296 -15.91 15.83 2.54
CA ARG A 296 -15.85 16.53 1.25
C ARG A 296 -14.58 16.26 0.44
N SER A 297 -13.48 16.02 1.13
CA SER A 297 -12.19 15.71 0.52
C SER A 297 -12.14 14.35 -0.15
N LEU A 298 -13.01 13.40 0.25
CA LEU A 298 -12.94 12.01 -0.22
C LEU A 298 -13.15 11.93 -1.73
N GLN A 299 -12.26 11.21 -2.41
CA GLN A 299 -12.29 10.97 -3.85
C GLN A 299 -12.65 9.53 -4.19
N HIS A 300 -12.16 8.56 -3.41
CA HIS A 300 -12.36 7.14 -3.66
C HIS A 300 -12.92 6.45 -2.42
N LEU A 301 -14.08 5.79 -2.59
CA LEU A 301 -14.74 5.02 -1.54
C LEU A 301 -14.94 3.58 -1.99
N TYR A 302 -14.40 2.65 -1.21
CA TYR A 302 -14.56 1.21 -1.41
C TYR A 302 -15.34 0.65 -0.23
N ILE A 303 -16.55 0.14 -0.49
CA ILE A 303 -17.46 -0.50 0.47
C ILE A 303 -18.10 -1.76 -0.12
N GLU A 304 -17.44 -2.37 -1.09
CA GLU A 304 -17.84 -3.66 -1.66
C GLU A 304 -17.81 -4.76 -0.60
N ASP A 305 -18.48 -5.86 -0.91
CA ASP A 305 -18.56 -7.07 -0.08
C ASP A 305 -18.88 -6.77 1.41
N ASN A 306 -19.97 -6.07 1.63
CA ASN A 306 -20.54 -5.76 2.95
C ASN A 306 -21.98 -6.30 3.07
N ASP A 307 -22.72 -5.88 4.10
CA ASP A 307 -24.10 -6.24 4.36
C ASP A 307 -25.08 -5.08 4.15
N ILE A 308 -24.72 -4.10 3.32
CA ILE A 308 -25.51 -2.88 3.10
C ILE A 308 -26.74 -3.23 2.25
N GLU A 309 -27.94 -2.93 2.77
CA GLU A 309 -29.21 -3.20 2.09
C GLU A 309 -29.72 -1.99 1.30
N PHE A 310 -29.31 -0.78 1.68
CA PHE A 310 -29.76 0.46 1.08
C PHE A 310 -28.70 1.57 1.18
N ILE A 311 -28.49 2.28 0.08
CA ILE A 311 -27.59 3.46 0.04
C ILE A 311 -28.40 4.71 0.36
N ASN A 312 -28.38 5.14 1.62
CA ASN A 312 -29.01 6.38 2.05
C ASN A 312 -28.13 7.58 1.70
N VAL A 313 -28.34 8.15 0.52
CA VAL A 313 -27.55 9.29 0.01
C VAL A 313 -27.65 10.51 0.93
N THR A 314 -28.79 10.75 1.58
CA THR A 314 -28.95 11.88 2.49
C THR A 314 -28.16 11.73 3.79
N LEU A 315 -27.85 10.49 4.19
CA LEU A 315 -26.96 10.20 5.30
C LEU A 315 -25.51 10.46 4.93
N MET A 316 -25.13 10.10 3.69
CA MET A 316 -23.77 10.33 3.17
C MET A 316 -23.49 11.82 2.96
N CYS A 317 -24.49 12.59 2.53
CA CYS A 317 -24.37 14.01 2.15
C CYS A 317 -25.55 14.80 2.71
N PRO A 318 -25.51 15.21 4.00
CA PRO A 318 -26.66 15.83 4.67
C PRO A 318 -26.92 17.29 4.29
N SER A 319 -26.01 17.97 3.60
CA SER A 319 -26.19 19.37 3.20
C SER A 319 -25.66 19.64 1.80
N MET A 320 -26.54 20.13 0.94
CA MET A 320 -26.20 20.68 -0.36
C MET A 320 -25.88 22.17 -0.22
N GLN A 321 -24.65 22.53 0.01
CA GLN A 321 -24.21 23.92 -0.05
C GLN A 321 -23.46 24.12 -1.37
N PRO A 322 -23.91 25.02 -2.26
CA PRO A 322 -23.29 25.23 -3.57
C PRO A 322 -21.81 25.65 -3.50
N MET A 323 -21.42 26.30 -2.40
CA MET A 323 -20.04 26.74 -2.18
C MET A 323 -19.09 25.66 -1.66
N ASN A 324 -19.59 24.47 -1.29
CA ASN A 324 -18.83 23.42 -0.61
C ASN A 324 -19.13 22.06 -1.24
N VAL A 325 -18.63 21.87 -2.43
CA VAL A 325 -18.87 20.67 -3.23
C VAL A 325 -18.11 19.47 -2.67
N ASN A 326 -18.72 18.28 -2.71
CA ASN A 326 -18.07 17.03 -2.36
C ASN A 326 -17.23 16.53 -3.56
N HIS A 327 -16.03 16.05 -3.30
CA HIS A 327 -15.06 15.65 -4.33
C HIS A 327 -15.08 14.17 -4.66
N LEU A 328 -16.07 13.40 -4.19
CA LEU A 328 -16.17 11.96 -4.48
C LEU A 328 -16.26 11.71 -6.00
N THR A 329 -15.31 10.94 -6.53
CA THR A 329 -15.19 10.62 -7.96
C THR A 329 -15.50 9.16 -8.26
N TYR A 330 -15.26 8.28 -7.29
CA TYR A 330 -15.41 6.85 -7.42
C TYR A 330 -16.05 6.23 -6.17
N ILE A 331 -17.02 5.36 -6.38
CA ILE A 331 -17.58 4.50 -5.32
C ILE A 331 -17.76 3.07 -5.82
N ARG A 332 -17.31 2.09 -5.02
CA ARG A 332 -17.50 0.67 -5.27
C ARG A 332 -18.43 0.08 -4.22
N VAL A 333 -19.53 -0.57 -4.65
CA VAL A 333 -20.60 -1.08 -3.78
C VAL A 333 -21.09 -2.47 -4.16
N ASP A 334 -20.41 -3.18 -5.04
CA ASP A 334 -20.74 -4.54 -5.44
C ASP A 334 -20.70 -5.51 -4.24
N GLN A 335 -21.21 -6.71 -4.42
CA GLN A 335 -21.24 -7.75 -3.39
C GLN A 335 -21.87 -7.30 -2.05
N ASN A 336 -22.78 -6.34 -2.08
CA ASN A 336 -23.61 -5.97 -0.94
C ASN A 336 -24.99 -6.67 -1.01
N LYS A 337 -25.95 -6.24 -0.21
CA LYS A 337 -27.33 -6.73 -0.20
C LYS A 337 -28.31 -5.69 -0.78
N LEU A 338 -27.85 -4.85 -1.69
CA LEU A 338 -28.67 -3.77 -2.27
C LEU A 338 -29.83 -4.36 -3.05
N THR A 339 -31.04 -3.93 -2.71
CA THR A 339 -32.28 -4.36 -3.35
C THR A 339 -32.82 -3.35 -4.35
N VAL A 340 -32.33 -2.12 -4.29
CA VAL A 340 -32.73 -1.01 -5.15
C VAL A 340 -31.48 -0.27 -5.68
N PRO A 341 -31.57 0.32 -6.88
CA PRO A 341 -30.49 1.15 -7.41
C PRO A 341 -30.17 2.34 -6.51
N ILE A 342 -28.98 2.88 -6.64
CA ILE A 342 -28.59 4.11 -5.95
C ILE A 342 -29.42 5.27 -6.51
N SER A 343 -30.04 6.04 -5.62
CA SER A 343 -30.87 7.18 -6.00
C SER A 343 -30.08 8.18 -6.88
N THR A 344 -30.71 8.68 -7.94
CA THR A 344 -30.18 9.74 -8.81
C THR A 344 -29.82 11.00 -8.03
N TYR A 345 -30.37 11.20 -6.82
CA TYR A 345 -29.98 12.24 -5.89
C TYR A 345 -28.48 12.21 -5.54
N ALA A 346 -27.79 11.05 -5.73
CA ALA A 346 -26.34 10.94 -5.56
C ALA A 346 -25.56 11.90 -6.44
N PHE A 347 -26.04 12.19 -7.67
CA PHE A 347 -25.38 13.12 -8.59
C PHE A 347 -25.46 14.59 -8.11
N PHE A 348 -26.46 14.93 -7.33
CA PHE A 348 -26.56 16.24 -6.69
C PHE A 348 -25.62 16.34 -5.47
N CYS A 349 -25.52 15.26 -4.69
CA CYS A 349 -24.60 15.20 -3.54
C CYS A 349 -23.14 15.11 -3.94
N PHE A 350 -22.85 14.38 -5.00
CA PHE A 350 -21.50 14.06 -5.49
C PHE A 350 -21.35 14.50 -6.94
N PRO A 351 -21.32 15.79 -7.25
CA PRO A 351 -21.32 16.29 -8.62
C PRO A 351 -20.06 15.95 -9.41
N HIS A 352 -18.99 15.51 -8.73
CA HIS A 352 -17.74 15.04 -9.35
C HIS A 352 -17.69 13.52 -9.54
N ILE A 353 -18.77 12.80 -9.20
CA ILE A 353 -18.77 11.34 -9.33
C ILE A 353 -18.68 10.95 -10.80
N ARG A 354 -17.71 10.12 -11.11
CA ARG A 354 -17.43 9.63 -12.47
C ARG A 354 -17.85 8.18 -12.64
N THR A 355 -17.72 7.40 -11.58
CA THR A 355 -17.99 5.97 -11.62
C THR A 355 -18.67 5.53 -10.33
N ILE A 356 -19.78 4.83 -10.49
CA ILE A 356 -20.41 4.04 -9.43
C ILE A 356 -20.31 2.58 -9.89
N TYR A 357 -19.41 1.81 -9.26
CA TYR A 357 -19.32 0.38 -9.54
C TYR A 357 -20.33 -0.36 -8.67
N TYR A 358 -21.47 -0.71 -9.27
CA TYR A 358 -22.57 -1.37 -8.58
C TYR A 358 -22.40 -2.88 -8.54
N GLY A 359 -21.92 -3.50 -9.62
CA GLY A 359 -21.63 -4.91 -9.77
C GLY A 359 -22.78 -5.87 -9.38
N GLU A 360 -22.44 -7.14 -9.17
CA GLU A 360 -23.37 -8.14 -8.65
C GLU A 360 -23.64 -7.93 -7.16
N GLN A 361 -24.90 -8.23 -6.71
CA GLN A 361 -25.31 -8.10 -5.32
C GLN A 361 -25.59 -9.48 -4.72
N LYS A 362 -25.41 -9.65 -3.40
CA LYS A 362 -25.65 -10.91 -2.65
C LYS A 362 -27.14 -11.30 -2.52
N VAL A 363 -28.03 -10.68 -3.26
CA VAL A 363 -29.49 -10.92 -3.17
C VAL A 363 -29.88 -12.14 -4.01
N ASN A 364 -30.78 -12.95 -3.48
CA ASN A 364 -31.23 -14.20 -4.10
C ASN A 364 -31.54 -14.08 -5.61
N LYS A 365 -31.24 -15.15 -6.36
CA LYS A 365 -31.21 -15.33 -7.82
C LYS A 365 -32.45 -14.88 -8.63
N SER A 366 -33.49 -14.30 -8.03
CA SER A 366 -34.69 -13.86 -8.76
C SER A 366 -34.66 -12.40 -9.26
N THR A 367 -33.63 -11.62 -8.88
CA THR A 367 -33.54 -10.24 -9.33
C THR A 367 -32.08 -9.97 -9.82
N ARG A 368 -31.77 -10.44 -11.03
CA ARG A 368 -30.56 -10.01 -11.72
C ARG A 368 -30.74 -8.53 -12.14
N LEU A 369 -30.35 -7.60 -11.28
CA LEU A 369 -30.12 -6.23 -11.72
C LEU A 369 -28.84 -6.22 -12.59
N ARG A 370 -29.00 -5.90 -13.85
CA ARG A 370 -27.89 -5.78 -14.80
C ARG A 370 -26.88 -4.72 -14.31
N THR A 371 -25.63 -5.02 -14.44
CA THR A 371 -24.48 -4.16 -14.11
C THR A 371 -24.61 -2.83 -14.86
N ALA A 372 -24.95 -1.76 -14.17
CA ALA A 372 -24.99 -0.43 -14.77
C ALA A 372 -23.69 0.29 -14.43
N VAL A 373 -22.78 0.33 -15.39
CA VAL A 373 -21.60 1.23 -15.33
C VAL A 373 -22.04 2.58 -15.87
N PHE A 374 -22.39 3.52 -15.00
CA PHE A 374 -22.72 4.88 -15.40
C PHE A 374 -21.44 5.67 -15.65
N ARG A 375 -21.00 5.73 -16.91
CA ARG A 375 -20.01 6.73 -17.33
C ARG A 375 -20.75 8.06 -17.63
N ARG A 376 -20.40 9.11 -16.93
CA ARG A 376 -20.94 10.47 -17.13
C ARG A 376 -20.34 11.12 -18.39
N TYR A 377 -20.73 10.64 -19.58
CA TYR A 377 -20.42 11.30 -20.86
C TYR A 377 -21.61 11.22 -21.83
N LEU A 378 -22.80 10.89 -21.34
CA LEU A 378 -24.01 10.99 -22.17
C LEU A 378 -24.62 12.37 -21.93
N THR A 379 -24.83 13.13 -23.00
CA THR A 379 -25.70 14.29 -23.00
C THR A 379 -27.15 13.83 -22.71
N PRO A 380 -28.06 14.72 -22.29
CA PRO A 380 -29.48 14.33 -22.09
C PRO A 380 -30.11 13.67 -23.32
N GLU A 381 -29.70 14.05 -24.53
CA GLU A 381 -30.16 13.47 -25.80
C GLU A 381 -29.66 12.03 -26.01
N GLU A 382 -28.41 11.73 -25.64
CA GLU A 382 -27.85 10.38 -25.71
C GLU A 382 -28.48 9.42 -24.67
N PHE A 383 -29.03 9.96 -23.59
CA PHE A 383 -29.74 9.18 -22.57
C PHE A 383 -31.12 8.74 -23.09
N GLU A 384 -31.86 9.61 -23.80
CA GLU A 384 -33.16 9.28 -24.44
C GLU A 384 -32.95 8.28 -25.57
N GLU A 385 -31.89 8.37 -26.37
CA GLU A 385 -31.57 7.35 -27.39
C GLU A 385 -31.20 5.98 -26.82
N ALA A 386 -30.50 5.96 -25.64
CA ALA A 386 -30.15 4.71 -24.97
C ALA A 386 -31.38 4.01 -24.36
N GLU A 387 -32.37 4.75 -23.84
CA GLU A 387 -33.65 4.18 -23.36
C GLU A 387 -34.53 3.69 -24.54
N ALA A 388 -34.61 4.45 -25.64
CA ALA A 388 -35.40 4.08 -26.82
C ALA A 388 -34.84 2.81 -27.50
N ASN A 389 -33.53 2.63 -27.55
CA ASN A 389 -32.89 1.42 -28.10
C ASN A 389 -33.03 0.20 -27.20
N HIS A 390 -33.38 0.37 -25.91
CA HIS A 390 -33.56 -0.74 -24.97
C HIS A 390 -34.96 -1.38 -25.09
N GLU A 391 -35.98 -0.60 -25.47
CA GLU A 391 -37.34 -1.13 -25.65
C GLU A 391 -37.53 -1.95 -26.94
N THR A 392 -36.63 -1.82 -27.92
CA THR A 392 -36.72 -2.53 -29.21
C THR A 392 -35.95 -3.86 -29.28
N HIS A 393 -35.19 -4.24 -28.23
CA HIS A 393 -34.35 -5.46 -28.27
C HIS A 393 -34.86 -6.61 -27.40
N ASP A 394 -36.00 -6.46 -26.70
CA ASP A 394 -36.61 -7.54 -25.90
C ASP A 394 -37.52 -8.50 -26.68
N GLN A 395 -37.52 -8.46 -28.02
CA GLN A 395 -38.19 -9.42 -28.88
C GLN A 395 -37.25 -10.00 -29.91
N GLU A 396 -36.29 -10.84 -29.52
CA GLU A 396 -35.83 -11.95 -30.36
C GLU A 396 -34.63 -12.67 -29.70
N THR A 397 -34.76 -13.99 -29.68
CA THR A 397 -33.77 -15.08 -29.58
C THR A 397 -33.31 -15.53 -28.21
N GLU A 398 -33.98 -16.54 -27.70
CA GLU A 398 -33.36 -17.70 -27.08
C GLU A 398 -32.57 -18.47 -28.15
N GLU A 399 -31.22 -18.53 -28.03
CA GLU A 399 -30.44 -19.68 -28.47
C GLU A 399 -29.07 -19.70 -27.73
N ASP A 400 -28.82 -20.87 -27.19
CA ASP A 400 -27.68 -21.40 -26.50
C ASP A 400 -26.42 -21.39 -27.35
N HIS A 401 -25.28 -20.86 -26.83
CA HIS A 401 -23.93 -21.36 -27.09
C HIS A 401 -22.90 -20.74 -26.12
N GLY A 402 -22.21 -21.63 -25.41
CA GLY A 402 -21.09 -21.29 -24.57
C GLY A 402 -19.86 -20.83 -25.36
N ALA A 403 -19.13 -19.88 -24.83
CA ALA A 403 -17.73 -19.60 -25.17
C ALA A 403 -17.07 -18.73 -24.08
N GLU A 404 -15.98 -19.20 -23.68
CA GLU A 404 -14.81 -18.74 -22.95
C GLU A 404 -14.61 -17.23 -22.74
N ASP A 405 -14.37 -16.89 -21.46
CA ASP A 405 -13.97 -15.57 -20.99
C ASP A 405 -12.49 -15.29 -21.33
N ASN A 406 -12.24 -14.20 -22.03
CA ASN A 406 -10.94 -13.57 -22.12
C ASN A 406 -10.98 -12.21 -21.41
N TYR A 407 -10.28 -12.10 -20.30
CA TYR A 407 -10.07 -10.85 -19.56
C TYR A 407 -9.06 -9.96 -20.28
N PHE A 408 -9.46 -8.74 -20.59
CA PHE A 408 -8.55 -7.65 -20.89
C PHE A 408 -8.62 -6.61 -19.77
N HIS A 409 -7.50 -6.42 -19.09
CA HIS A 409 -7.26 -5.26 -18.23
C HIS A 409 -6.67 -4.12 -19.06
N PRO A 410 -7.06 -2.87 -18.86
CA PRO A 410 -6.20 -1.74 -19.17
C PRO A 410 -5.64 -1.10 -17.90
N TYR A 411 -4.35 -0.87 -17.95
CA TYR A 411 -3.55 -0.04 -17.08
C TYR A 411 -4.12 1.38 -16.93
N PHE A 412 -4.16 1.90 -15.70
CA PHE A 412 -3.62 3.20 -15.29
C PHE A 412 -3.58 3.25 -13.77
#